data_aa017bcbeebe41f88161c4a754d33787
#
_entry.id   aa017bcbeebe41f88161c4a754d33787
#
_cell.length_a   1.000
_cell.length_b   1.000
_cell.length_c   1.000
_cell.angle_alpha   90.00
_cell.angle_beta   90.00
_cell.angle_gamma   90.00
#
_symmetry.space_group_name_H-M   'P 1'
#
loop_
_entity.id
_entity.type
_entity.pdbx_description
1 polymer ?
#
loop_
_entity_poly.entity_id
_entity_poly.type
_entity_poly.pdbx_seq_one_letter_code
_entity_poly.pdbx_strand_id
1 'polypeptide(L)'
;SKWIEKVTRDKERVRSYDKKERVVQPQAVIERVGELTKGDAIVVTDVGQHQMWTAQYYPYRNERQLVTSGGLGTMGFGVPAAIGAKIANPDKEVVLFGYQMTNQEMAILNIYKIPIKVIMLNNHSLGMVRQWQEAFYDGRTSESVFDSLPDFQLMAQAYGVKSYKFDNPETIAQDLE
;
A
#
# COMPACT_ATOMS: atom_id res chain seq x y z
N SER A 1 -16.31 -28.02 5.45
CA SER A 1 -15.62 -29.13 4.77
C SER A 1 -14.14 -29.09 5.14
N LYS A 2 -13.47 -30.22 5.17
CA LYS A 2 -12.03 -30.34 5.48
C LYS A 2 -11.14 -29.41 4.65
N TRP A 3 -11.57 -29.09 3.43
CA TRP A 3 -10.84 -28.15 2.57
C TRP A 3 -10.97 -26.70 3.07
N ILE A 4 -12.18 -26.26 3.43
CA ILE A 4 -12.42 -24.93 3.99
C ILE A 4 -11.64 -24.75 5.30
N GLU A 5 -11.66 -25.74 6.20
CA GLU A 5 -10.92 -25.73 7.45
C GLU A 5 -9.40 -25.60 7.21
N LYS A 6 -8.88 -26.32 6.21
CA LYS A 6 -7.48 -26.20 5.79
C LYS A 6 -7.17 -24.80 5.27
N VAL A 7 -7.98 -24.27 4.37
CA VAL A 7 -7.78 -22.91 3.79
C VAL A 7 -7.84 -21.85 4.89
N THR A 8 -8.80 -21.94 5.83
CA THR A 8 -8.90 -21.00 6.94
C THR A 8 -7.65 -21.03 7.81
N ARG A 9 -7.19 -22.20 8.21
CA ARG A 9 -5.96 -22.37 9.00
C ARG A 9 -4.71 -21.87 8.27
N ASP A 10 -4.57 -22.16 6.97
CA ASP A 10 -3.43 -21.71 6.18
C ASP A 10 -3.47 -20.17 6.01
N LYS A 11 -4.65 -19.59 5.89
CA LYS A 11 -4.85 -18.13 5.85
C LYS A 11 -4.43 -17.44 7.16
N GLU A 12 -4.81 -18.02 8.31
CA GLU A 12 -4.41 -17.52 9.62
C GLU A 12 -2.90 -17.57 9.81
N ARG A 13 -2.27 -18.69 9.42
CA ARG A 13 -0.81 -18.84 9.49
C ARG A 13 -0.07 -17.83 8.63
N VAL A 14 -0.53 -17.55 7.41
CA VAL A 14 0.09 -16.58 6.50
C VAL A 14 -0.09 -15.14 6.98
N ARG A 15 -1.16 -14.85 7.70
CA ARG A 15 -1.44 -13.52 8.27
C ARG A 15 -0.74 -13.26 9.61
N SER A 16 -0.13 -14.27 10.23
CA SER A 16 0.63 -14.06 11.46
C SER A 16 1.95 -13.34 11.16
N TYR A 17 2.26 -12.32 11.94
CA TYR A 17 3.56 -11.64 11.93
C TYR A 17 3.93 -11.21 13.36
N ASP A 18 5.22 -11.12 13.62
CA ASP A 18 5.73 -10.68 14.92
C ASP A 18 5.48 -9.17 15.09
N LYS A 19 4.66 -8.81 16.06
CA LYS A 19 4.40 -7.40 16.38
C LYS A 19 5.61 -6.78 17.03
N LYS A 20 6.16 -5.74 16.42
CA LYS A 20 7.30 -4.97 16.92
C LYS A 20 6.80 -3.66 17.51
N GLU A 21 7.03 -3.42 18.78
CA GLU A 21 6.51 -2.25 19.51
C GLU A 21 7.13 -0.91 19.09
N ARG A 22 8.33 -0.93 18.48
CA ARG A 22 9.11 0.29 18.22
C ARG A 22 9.18 0.68 16.74
N VAL A 23 8.38 0.07 15.89
CA VAL A 23 8.44 0.29 14.44
C VAL A 23 7.02 0.30 13.87
N VAL A 24 6.71 1.28 13.05
CA VAL A 24 5.49 1.25 12.24
C VAL A 24 5.58 0.10 11.24
N GLN A 25 4.77 -0.92 11.45
CA GLN A 25 4.76 -2.11 10.60
C GLN A 25 3.74 -1.94 9.46
N PRO A 26 4.14 -2.16 8.21
CA PRO A 26 3.24 -2.09 7.05
C PRO A 26 1.97 -2.93 7.21
N GLN A 27 2.10 -4.12 7.79
CA GLN A 27 1.00 -5.03 8.05
C GLN A 27 -0.06 -4.39 8.96
N ALA A 28 0.38 -3.77 10.06
CA ALA A 28 -0.51 -3.10 11.01
C ALA A 28 -1.24 -1.90 10.37
N VAL A 29 -0.54 -1.13 9.54
CA VAL A 29 -1.14 -0.03 8.77
C VAL A 29 -2.23 -0.54 7.84
N ILE A 30 -1.96 -1.61 7.09
CA ILE A 30 -2.92 -2.20 6.15
C ILE A 30 -4.15 -2.76 6.88
N GLU A 31 -3.93 -3.47 7.99
CA GLU A 31 -5.02 -3.98 8.83
C GLU A 31 -5.88 -2.83 9.36
N ARG A 32 -5.24 -1.76 9.88
CA ARG A 32 -5.97 -0.58 10.39
C ARG A 32 -6.78 0.11 9.31
N VAL A 33 -6.22 0.30 8.13
CA VAL A 33 -6.96 0.82 6.97
C VAL A 33 -8.16 -0.09 6.63
N GLY A 34 -7.97 -1.40 6.70
CA GLY A 34 -9.05 -2.36 6.52
C GLY A 34 -10.17 -2.22 7.55
N GLU A 35 -9.84 -1.96 8.81
CA GLU A 35 -10.82 -1.68 9.88
C GLU A 35 -11.59 -0.39 9.60
N LEU A 36 -10.88 0.70 9.32
CA LEU A 36 -11.47 2.02 9.06
C LEU A 36 -12.40 2.01 7.85
N THR A 37 -12.03 1.30 6.80
CA THR A 37 -12.86 1.12 5.59
C THR A 37 -13.87 -0.01 5.73
N LYS A 38 -13.94 -0.68 6.89
CA LYS A 38 -14.79 -1.86 7.15
C LYS A 38 -14.59 -2.98 6.11
N GLY A 39 -13.42 -3.04 5.48
CA GLY A 39 -13.10 -3.98 4.43
C GLY A 39 -13.90 -3.78 3.12
N ASP A 40 -14.49 -2.60 2.90
CA ASP A 40 -15.37 -2.33 1.73
C ASP A 40 -14.73 -1.41 0.67
N ALA A 41 -13.54 -0.87 0.90
CA ALA A 41 -12.87 -0.03 -0.07
C ALA A 41 -12.38 -0.82 -1.30
N ILE A 42 -12.29 -0.15 -2.43
CA ILE A 42 -11.49 -0.62 -3.57
C ILE A 42 -10.03 -0.33 -3.24
N VAL A 43 -9.22 -1.36 -3.20
CA VAL A 43 -7.81 -1.27 -2.87
C VAL A 43 -6.99 -1.40 -4.14
N VAL A 44 -6.20 -0.38 -4.43
CA VAL A 44 -5.30 -0.35 -5.58
C VAL A 44 -3.87 -0.44 -5.09
N THR A 45 -3.03 -1.18 -5.78
CA THR A 45 -1.60 -1.22 -5.44
C THR A 45 -0.73 -0.91 -6.64
N ASP A 46 0.38 -0.25 -6.39
CA ASP A 46 1.54 -0.32 -7.28
C ASP A 46 2.30 -1.64 -7.03
N VAL A 47 3.45 -1.82 -7.62
CA VAL A 47 4.26 -3.05 -7.53
C VAL A 47 5.36 -2.92 -6.48
N GLY A 48 5.45 -3.91 -5.60
CA GLY A 48 6.47 -3.97 -4.54
C GLY A 48 6.01 -4.79 -3.34
N GLN A 49 6.73 -4.70 -2.21
CA GLN A 49 6.35 -5.38 -0.97
C GLN A 49 4.95 -4.96 -0.49
N HIS A 50 4.58 -3.69 -0.63
CA HIS A 50 3.25 -3.18 -0.30
C HIS A 50 2.14 -3.92 -1.05
N GLN A 51 2.36 -4.31 -2.29
CA GLN A 51 1.43 -5.14 -3.08
C GLN A 51 1.19 -6.49 -2.42
N MET A 52 2.27 -7.18 -2.03
CA MET A 52 2.18 -8.48 -1.36
C MET A 52 1.50 -8.37 0.00
N TRP A 53 1.90 -7.40 0.81
CA TRP A 53 1.32 -7.18 2.14
C TRP A 53 -0.16 -6.80 2.06
N THR A 54 -0.54 -5.97 1.11
CA THR A 54 -1.94 -5.57 0.92
C THR A 54 -2.80 -6.77 0.53
N ALA A 55 -2.30 -7.62 -0.37
CA ALA A 55 -3.00 -8.85 -0.74
C ALA A 55 -3.17 -9.82 0.44
N GLN A 56 -2.22 -9.84 1.38
CA GLN A 56 -2.24 -10.75 2.54
C GLN A 56 -3.05 -10.21 3.72
N TYR A 57 -2.94 -8.91 4.04
CA TYR A 57 -3.39 -8.36 5.32
C TYR A 57 -4.67 -7.54 5.22
N TYR A 58 -5.01 -6.96 4.06
CA TYR A 58 -6.27 -6.26 3.92
C TYR A 58 -7.46 -7.24 3.99
N PRO A 59 -8.52 -6.94 4.77
CA PRO A 59 -9.64 -7.85 4.99
C PRO A 59 -10.70 -7.75 3.89
N TYR A 60 -10.36 -8.13 2.66
CA TYR A 60 -11.29 -8.12 1.52
C TYR A 60 -12.59 -8.87 1.82
N ARG A 61 -13.72 -8.26 1.50
CA ARG A 61 -15.06 -8.80 1.72
C ARG A 61 -15.83 -9.06 0.44
N ASN A 62 -15.52 -8.32 -0.61
CA ASN A 62 -16.23 -8.38 -1.87
C ASN A 62 -15.29 -8.81 -3.00
N GLU A 63 -15.87 -9.31 -4.07
CA GLU A 63 -15.13 -9.62 -5.29
C GLU A 63 -14.61 -8.33 -5.95
N ARG A 64 -13.50 -8.44 -6.68
CA ARG A 64 -12.90 -7.36 -7.48
C ARG A 64 -12.51 -6.09 -6.69
N GLN A 65 -12.32 -6.21 -5.39
CA GLN A 65 -11.85 -5.10 -4.56
C GLN A 65 -10.37 -4.80 -4.74
N LEU A 66 -9.55 -5.79 -5.10
CA LEU A 66 -8.11 -5.61 -5.33
C LEU A 66 -7.84 -5.34 -6.81
N VAL A 67 -7.30 -4.16 -7.10
CA VAL A 67 -6.86 -3.73 -8.43
C VAL A 67 -5.33 -3.65 -8.42
N THR A 68 -4.68 -4.53 -9.14
CA THR A 68 -3.22 -4.68 -9.08
C THR A 68 -2.65 -5.27 -10.36
N SER A 69 -1.43 -4.87 -10.72
CA SER A 69 -0.67 -5.49 -11.81
C SER A 69 0.03 -6.77 -11.31
N GLY A 70 -0.76 -7.82 -11.02
CA GLY A 70 -0.27 -9.06 -10.44
C GLY A 70 0.41 -10.02 -11.43
N GLY A 71 0.16 -9.84 -12.72
CA GLY A 71 0.76 -10.66 -13.78
C GLY A 71 2.09 -10.11 -14.26
N LEU A 72 2.08 -8.95 -14.91
CA LEU A 72 3.27 -8.32 -15.48
C LEU A 72 4.10 -7.53 -14.44
N GLY A 73 3.53 -7.15 -13.32
CA GLY A 73 4.22 -6.38 -12.30
C GLY A 73 4.64 -4.98 -12.81
N THR A 74 3.73 -4.28 -13.47
CA THR A 74 4.00 -2.98 -14.08
C THR A 74 4.12 -1.89 -13.03
N MET A 75 5.33 -1.42 -12.77
CA MET A 75 5.60 -0.30 -11.86
C MET A 75 5.03 0.99 -12.46
N GLY A 76 4.34 1.78 -11.63
CA GLY A 76 3.60 2.96 -12.08
C GLY A 76 2.12 2.72 -12.41
N PHE A 77 1.65 1.49 -12.31
CA PHE A 77 0.23 1.14 -12.51
C PHE A 77 -0.70 1.80 -11.49
N GLY A 78 -0.23 1.98 -10.25
CA GLY A 78 -1.05 2.28 -9.09
C GLY A 78 -1.86 3.57 -9.18
N VAL A 79 -1.22 4.72 -9.41
CA VAL A 79 -1.89 6.03 -9.40
C VAL A 79 -2.95 6.15 -10.49
N PRO A 80 -2.64 5.89 -11.78
CA PRO A 80 -3.66 5.97 -12.83
C PRO A 80 -4.79 4.96 -12.65
N ALA A 81 -4.50 3.76 -12.15
CA ALA A 81 -5.52 2.76 -11.87
C ALA A 81 -6.47 3.19 -10.73
N ALA A 82 -5.95 3.83 -9.68
CA ALA A 82 -6.75 4.36 -8.58
C ALA A 82 -7.67 5.50 -9.06
N ILE A 83 -7.17 6.37 -9.92
CA ILE A 83 -7.97 7.42 -10.56
C ILE A 83 -9.13 6.78 -11.35
N GLY A 84 -8.83 5.82 -12.22
CA GLY A 84 -9.83 5.10 -12.99
C GLY A 84 -10.84 4.37 -12.12
N ALA A 85 -10.39 3.70 -11.07
CA ALA A 85 -11.26 3.00 -10.12
C ALA A 85 -12.24 3.95 -9.43
N LYS A 86 -11.77 5.15 -9.02
CA LYS A 86 -12.62 6.16 -8.38
C LYS A 86 -13.63 6.77 -9.34
N ILE A 87 -13.23 7.05 -10.56
CA ILE A 87 -14.15 7.57 -11.61
C ILE A 87 -15.24 6.54 -11.92
N ALA A 88 -14.88 5.27 -12.04
CA ALA A 88 -15.82 4.19 -12.32
C ALA A 88 -16.73 3.85 -11.13
N ASN A 89 -16.33 4.19 -9.90
CA ASN A 89 -17.07 3.90 -8.67
C ASN A 89 -17.08 5.12 -7.74
N PRO A 90 -17.83 6.18 -8.10
CA PRO A 90 -17.80 7.45 -7.39
C PRO A 90 -18.25 7.37 -5.93
N ASP A 91 -19.09 6.39 -5.58
CA ASP A 91 -19.63 6.19 -4.23
C ASP A 91 -18.75 5.30 -3.34
N LYS A 92 -17.74 4.62 -3.94
CA LYS A 92 -16.83 3.75 -3.19
C LYS A 92 -15.60 4.51 -2.73
N GLU A 93 -15.11 4.16 -1.55
CA GLU A 93 -13.80 4.60 -1.12
C GLU A 93 -12.71 3.88 -1.92
N VAL A 94 -11.70 4.61 -2.36
CA VAL A 94 -10.54 4.05 -3.07
C VAL A 94 -9.28 4.35 -2.28
N VAL A 95 -8.56 3.30 -1.94
CA VAL A 95 -7.28 3.38 -1.22
C VAL A 95 -6.17 2.86 -2.13
N LEU A 96 -5.15 3.67 -2.34
CA LEU A 96 -3.96 3.32 -3.11
C LEU A 96 -2.77 3.07 -2.16
N PHE A 97 -2.14 1.92 -2.30
CA PHE A 97 -0.82 1.65 -1.73
C PHE A 97 0.25 1.73 -2.83
N GLY A 98 1.17 2.67 -2.69
CA GLY A 98 2.19 2.99 -3.68
C GLY A 98 1.95 4.34 -4.35
N TYR A 99 3.05 5.00 -4.80
CA TYR A 99 2.90 6.40 -5.21
C TYR A 99 3.96 6.87 -6.21
N GLN A 100 5.23 6.54 -5.98
CA GLN A 100 6.34 7.30 -6.51
C GLN A 100 6.53 7.20 -8.04
N MET A 101 6.24 6.04 -8.62
CA MET A 101 6.62 5.74 -10.02
C MET A 101 5.87 6.57 -11.09
N THR A 102 4.66 7.03 -10.76
CA THR A 102 3.83 7.87 -11.63
C THR A 102 3.23 9.03 -10.84
N ASN A 103 4.02 9.67 -10.01
CA ASN A 103 3.56 10.73 -9.11
C ASN A 103 3.02 11.97 -9.86
N GLN A 104 3.43 12.20 -11.12
CA GLN A 104 2.92 13.29 -11.95
C GLN A 104 1.40 13.20 -12.17
N GLU A 105 0.82 12.00 -12.11
CA GLU A 105 -0.63 11.81 -12.23
C GLU A 105 -1.42 12.37 -11.04
N MET A 106 -0.74 12.72 -9.96
CA MET A 106 -1.36 13.40 -8.81
C MET A 106 -1.97 14.76 -9.18
N ALA A 107 -1.48 15.39 -10.25
CA ALA A 107 -2.07 16.61 -10.79
C ALA A 107 -3.56 16.43 -11.13
N ILE A 108 -3.92 15.27 -11.66
CA ILE A 108 -5.30 14.92 -12.02
C ILE A 108 -6.23 14.90 -10.81
N LEU A 109 -5.74 14.42 -9.66
CA LEU A 109 -6.52 14.37 -8.43
C LEU A 109 -7.00 15.76 -8.01
N ASN A 110 -6.11 16.75 -8.09
CA ASN A 110 -6.44 18.12 -7.71
C ASN A 110 -7.28 18.82 -8.79
N ILE A 111 -6.95 18.66 -10.07
CA ILE A 111 -7.66 19.30 -11.18
C ILE A 111 -9.13 18.87 -11.19
N TYR A 112 -9.39 17.58 -11.10
CA TYR A 112 -10.74 17.00 -11.18
C TYR A 112 -11.37 16.69 -9.82
N LYS A 113 -10.71 17.07 -8.71
CA LYS A 113 -11.20 16.82 -7.33
C LYS A 113 -11.56 15.35 -7.07
N ILE A 114 -10.69 14.45 -7.53
CA ILE A 114 -10.89 13.00 -7.39
C ILE A 114 -10.43 12.57 -5.98
N PRO A 115 -11.34 12.17 -5.06
CA PRO A 115 -10.98 11.84 -3.69
C PRO A 115 -10.53 10.38 -3.59
N ILE A 116 -9.21 10.16 -3.60
CA ILE A 116 -8.59 8.89 -3.24
C ILE A 116 -7.70 9.06 -2.00
N LYS A 117 -7.51 7.97 -1.26
CA LYS A 117 -6.56 7.91 -0.15
C LYS A 117 -5.27 7.26 -0.66
N VAL A 118 -4.15 7.99 -0.59
CA VAL A 118 -2.85 7.47 -1.00
C VAL A 118 -2.02 7.17 0.25
N ILE A 119 -1.60 5.92 0.40
CA ILE A 119 -0.78 5.46 1.52
C ILE A 119 0.58 5.05 0.99
N MET A 120 1.60 5.78 1.40
CA MET A 120 2.98 5.51 1.05
C MET A 120 3.70 4.88 2.24
N LEU A 121 4.12 3.63 2.08
CA LEU A 121 4.94 2.90 3.04
C LEU A 121 6.41 3.16 2.73
N ASN A 122 6.97 4.21 3.32
CA ASN A 122 8.35 4.62 3.05
C ASN A 122 9.34 3.80 3.88
N ASN A 123 10.04 2.89 3.22
CA ASN A 123 11.08 2.03 3.80
C ASN A 123 12.49 2.33 3.28
N HIS A 124 12.69 3.48 2.62
CA HIS A 124 13.96 3.90 2.02
C HIS A 124 14.57 2.88 1.04
N SER A 125 13.74 2.07 0.41
CA SER A 125 14.25 1.04 -0.51
C SER A 125 13.23 0.64 -1.58
N LEU A 126 13.72 0.07 -2.69
CA LEU A 126 12.94 -0.79 -3.55
C LEU A 126 12.77 -2.14 -2.84
N GLY A 127 11.80 -2.21 -1.93
CA GLY A 127 11.75 -3.24 -0.91
C GLY A 127 11.67 -4.67 -1.45
N MET A 128 10.98 -4.93 -2.55
CA MET A 128 10.95 -6.26 -3.16
C MET A 128 12.30 -6.65 -3.77
N VAL A 129 12.98 -5.73 -4.44
CA VAL A 129 14.33 -5.95 -4.99
C VAL A 129 15.32 -6.23 -3.87
N ARG A 130 15.31 -5.39 -2.83
CA ARG A 130 16.13 -5.57 -1.64
C ARG A 130 15.89 -6.93 -0.98
N GLN A 131 14.65 -7.34 -0.82
CA GLN A 131 14.28 -8.64 -0.23
C GLN A 131 14.90 -9.81 -1.01
N TRP A 132 14.93 -9.75 -2.34
CA TRP A 132 15.57 -10.75 -3.17
C TRP A 132 17.09 -10.73 -3.03
N GLN A 133 17.69 -9.57 -2.98
CA GLN A 133 19.14 -9.43 -2.77
C GLN A 133 19.55 -9.99 -1.40
N GLU A 134 18.76 -9.74 -0.37
CA GLU A 134 18.98 -10.32 0.97
C GLU A 134 18.81 -11.84 0.98
N ALA A 135 17.79 -12.37 0.30
CA ALA A 135 17.46 -13.80 0.33
C ALA A 135 18.36 -14.67 -0.55
N PHE A 136 18.83 -14.16 -1.70
CA PHE A 136 19.49 -14.97 -2.72
C PHE A 136 20.92 -14.52 -3.05
N TYR A 137 21.35 -13.36 -2.57
CA TYR A 137 22.64 -12.75 -2.90
C TYR A 137 23.44 -12.33 -1.66
N ASP A 138 23.30 -13.05 -0.55
CA ASP A 138 24.02 -12.83 0.71
C ASP A 138 23.93 -11.38 1.26
N GLY A 139 22.80 -10.73 1.05
CA GLY A 139 22.60 -9.34 1.48
C GLY A 139 23.38 -8.30 0.70
N ARG A 140 23.96 -8.66 -0.45
CA ARG A 140 24.65 -7.71 -1.32
C ARG A 140 23.64 -6.85 -2.07
N THR A 141 23.26 -5.72 -1.47
CA THR A 141 22.35 -4.77 -2.07
C THR A 141 23.07 -3.90 -3.10
N SER A 142 22.40 -3.64 -4.22
CA SER A 142 22.88 -2.73 -5.26
C SER A 142 21.69 -1.94 -5.80
N GLU A 143 21.77 -0.61 -5.75
CA GLU A 143 20.77 0.34 -6.27
C GLU A 143 19.33 0.12 -5.76
N SER A 144 19.17 -0.53 -4.61
CA SER A 144 17.88 -0.85 -4.03
C SER A 144 17.62 -0.19 -2.68
N VAL A 145 18.64 0.42 -2.09
CA VAL A 145 18.57 1.17 -0.83
C VAL A 145 18.95 2.62 -1.09
N PHE A 146 18.23 3.55 -0.53
CA PHE A 146 18.41 4.99 -0.78
C PHE A 146 18.81 5.71 0.49
N ASP A 147 19.93 6.43 0.44
CA ASP A 147 20.42 7.28 1.53
C ASP A 147 19.62 8.59 1.62
N SER A 148 19.08 9.05 0.49
CA SER A 148 18.24 10.23 0.43
C SER A 148 17.01 10.00 -0.43
N LEU A 149 15.92 10.63 -0.05
CA LEU A 149 14.64 10.57 -0.75
C LEU A 149 14.08 11.98 -0.93
N PRO A 150 13.22 12.21 -1.93
CA PRO A 150 12.45 13.42 -2.02
C PRO A 150 11.60 13.64 -0.76
N ASP A 151 11.31 14.90 -0.45
CA ASP A 151 10.27 15.22 0.52
C ASP A 151 8.89 14.96 -0.10
N PHE A 152 8.28 13.84 0.24
CA PHE A 152 6.99 13.42 -0.32
C PHE A 152 5.83 14.31 0.14
N GLN A 153 5.95 14.98 1.30
CA GLN A 153 4.93 15.93 1.75
C GLN A 153 4.97 17.20 0.90
N LEU A 154 6.15 17.75 0.64
CA LEU A 154 6.30 18.89 -0.28
C LEU A 154 5.86 18.54 -1.69
N MET A 155 6.15 17.33 -2.18
CA MET A 155 5.67 16.87 -3.48
C MET A 155 4.15 16.83 -3.55
N ALA A 156 3.48 16.27 -2.55
CA ALA A 156 2.01 16.25 -2.49
C ALA A 156 1.43 17.66 -2.46
N GLN A 157 2.03 18.56 -1.66
CA GLN A 157 1.63 19.97 -1.59
C GLN A 157 1.79 20.69 -2.93
N ALA A 158 2.87 20.40 -3.68
CA ALA A 158 3.07 20.97 -5.02
C ALA A 158 1.95 20.59 -5.99
N TYR A 159 1.35 19.42 -5.83
CA TYR A 159 0.16 18.99 -6.56
C TYR A 159 -1.17 19.47 -5.93
N GLY A 160 -1.12 20.24 -4.84
CA GLY A 160 -2.31 20.70 -4.13
C GLY A 160 -3.05 19.59 -3.38
N VAL A 161 -2.36 18.52 -3.03
CA VAL A 161 -2.88 17.39 -2.28
C VAL A 161 -2.45 17.50 -0.82
N LYS A 162 -3.38 17.38 0.11
CA LYS A 162 -3.06 17.33 1.55
C LYS A 162 -2.26 16.07 1.86
N SER A 163 -1.23 16.21 2.68
CA SER A 163 -0.38 15.10 3.09
C SER A 163 -0.08 15.14 4.59
N TYR A 164 0.11 13.96 5.13
CA TYR A 164 0.44 13.74 6.54
C TYR A 164 1.61 12.76 6.61
N LYS A 165 2.41 12.85 7.67
CA LYS A 165 3.49 11.91 7.97
C LYS A 165 3.22 11.30 9.33
N PHE A 166 3.22 9.98 9.36
CA PHE A 166 3.04 9.19 10.57
C PHE A 166 4.25 8.27 10.74
N ASP A 167 4.97 8.43 11.82
CA ASP A 167 6.20 7.66 12.11
C ASP A 167 6.24 7.14 13.56
N ASN A 168 5.21 7.41 14.35
CA ASN A 168 5.10 6.92 15.72
C ASN A 168 4.27 5.62 15.77
N PRO A 169 4.86 4.47 16.13
CA PRO A 169 4.14 3.20 16.21
C PRO A 169 3.05 3.17 17.29
N GLU A 170 3.16 4.01 18.33
CA GLU A 170 2.18 4.05 19.42
C GLU A 170 0.90 4.78 19.02
N THR A 171 0.98 5.76 18.15
CA THR A 171 -0.16 6.61 17.76
C THR A 171 -0.70 6.29 16.37
N ILE A 172 0.01 5.52 15.55
CA ILE A 172 -0.33 5.27 14.14
C ILE A 172 -1.78 4.80 13.93
N ALA A 173 -2.33 4.04 14.85
CA ALA A 173 -3.70 3.56 14.73
C ALA A 173 -4.74 4.69 14.90
N GLN A 174 -4.44 5.70 15.71
CA GLN A 174 -5.27 6.90 15.91
C GLN A 174 -5.00 7.93 14.80
N ASP A 175 -3.75 8.10 14.42
CA ASP A 175 -3.33 9.07 13.39
C ASP A 175 -3.95 8.76 12.02
N LEU A 176 -4.32 7.52 11.76
CA LEU A 176 -4.98 7.09 10.53
C LEU A 176 -6.51 7.36 10.51
N GLU A 177 -7.13 7.72 11.62
CA GLU A 177 -8.55 8.11 11.69
C GLU A 177 -8.80 9.47 11.05
#